data_61d232d503bb73dd490a282b1efbe524
#
_entry.id   61d232d503bb73dd490a282b1efbe524
#
_cell.length_a   1.000
_cell.length_b   1.000
_cell.length_c   1.000
_cell.angle_alpha   90.00
_cell.angle_beta   90.00
_cell.angle_gamma   90.00
#
_symmetry.space_group_name_H-M   'P 1'
#
loop_
_entity.id
_entity.type
_entity.pdbx_description
1 polymer ?
#
loop_
_entity_poly.entity_id
_entity_poly.type
_entity_poly.pdbx_seq_one_letter_code
_entity_poly.pdbx_strand_id
1 'polypeptide(L)'
;MSLAGLVPRVLPDPSTATSQPSGRLVLALHGTLAEPAAFRALARDCPVPLIAPFYGRRGTAPADVCAAEISGLIRSLPHQVTRVDVVGHSFGGLVGLAALRDPAARARVHCLVGLGAAWRGTDNGTWYRPEWLIRAIAGESIVELDHPIPEPPHYDDIPVTSIISTTDRVVPAWSSELGRVIRLDGVRHNELPQRTR
;
A
#
# COMPACT_ATOMS: atom_id res chain seq x y z
N MET A 1 -9.76 17.55 -6.29
CA MET A 1 -8.95 16.62 -7.11
C MET A 1 -7.53 17.15 -7.17
N SER A 2 -6.53 16.32 -6.90
CA SER A 2 -5.12 16.70 -7.01
C SER A 2 -4.67 16.71 -8.47
N LEU A 3 -3.82 17.67 -8.87
CA LEU A 3 -3.23 17.73 -10.21
C LEU A 3 -2.39 16.48 -10.49
N ALA A 4 -1.68 15.96 -9.49
CA ALA A 4 -0.88 14.74 -9.62
C ALA A 4 -1.73 13.49 -9.89
N GLY A 5 -2.97 13.43 -9.38
CA GLY A 5 -3.91 12.34 -9.65
C GLY A 5 -4.49 12.35 -11.07
N LEU A 6 -4.32 13.44 -11.82
CA LEU A 6 -4.77 13.57 -13.21
C LEU A 6 -3.72 13.12 -14.23
N VAL A 7 -2.48 12.87 -13.80
CA VAL A 7 -1.42 12.39 -14.69
C VAL A 7 -1.81 11.01 -15.23
N PRO A 8 -1.84 10.81 -16.56
CA PRO A 8 -2.17 9.53 -17.17
C PRO A 8 -1.21 8.42 -16.74
N ARG A 9 -1.72 7.20 -16.70
CA ARG A 9 -0.90 6.00 -16.47
C ARG A 9 0.06 5.85 -17.65
N VAL A 10 1.37 5.81 -17.38
CA VAL A 10 2.41 5.74 -18.40
C VAL A 10 2.87 4.31 -18.67
N LEU A 11 2.76 3.43 -17.67
CA LEU A 11 3.29 2.08 -17.72
C LEU A 11 2.17 1.04 -17.54
N PRO A 12 2.23 -0.10 -18.27
CA PRO A 12 1.25 -1.16 -18.13
C PRO A 12 1.32 -1.78 -16.73
N ASP A 13 0.19 -2.26 -16.23
CA ASP A 13 0.09 -2.94 -14.95
C ASP A 13 0.91 -4.23 -14.96
N PRO A 14 1.64 -4.54 -13.88
CA PRO A 14 2.45 -5.74 -13.78
C PRO A 14 1.61 -6.98 -13.41
N SER A 15 0.35 -7.05 -13.84
CA SER A 15 -0.46 -8.24 -13.57
C SER A 15 0.13 -9.46 -14.28
N THR A 16 0.40 -10.52 -13.54
CA THR A 16 0.87 -11.80 -14.05
C THR A 16 -0.26 -12.79 -14.33
N ALA A 17 -1.51 -12.42 -13.98
CA ALA A 17 -2.66 -13.28 -14.14
C ALA A 17 -3.12 -13.30 -15.61
N THR A 18 -2.66 -14.29 -16.37
CA THR A 18 -3.13 -14.61 -17.72
C THR A 18 -4.40 -15.47 -17.72
N SER A 19 -4.74 -16.07 -16.58
CA SER A 19 -5.94 -16.87 -16.30
C SER A 19 -6.65 -16.32 -15.06
N GLN A 20 -7.90 -16.71 -14.85
CA GLN A 20 -8.59 -16.36 -13.60
C GLN A 20 -7.78 -16.87 -12.40
N PRO A 21 -7.42 -15.99 -11.44
CA PRO A 21 -6.64 -16.40 -10.30
C PRO A 21 -7.43 -17.42 -9.45
N SER A 22 -6.73 -18.44 -8.96
CA SER A 22 -7.31 -19.45 -8.08
C SER A 22 -6.33 -19.78 -6.95
N GLY A 23 -6.85 -20.22 -5.83
CA GLY A 23 -6.05 -20.53 -4.66
C GLY A 23 -5.49 -19.28 -3.99
N ARG A 24 -4.17 -19.13 -3.95
CA ARG A 24 -3.48 -17.98 -3.33
C ARG A 24 -3.25 -16.86 -4.35
N LEU A 25 -3.46 -15.63 -3.90
CA LEU A 25 -3.25 -14.41 -4.70
C LEU A 25 -2.48 -13.37 -3.88
N VAL A 26 -1.53 -12.68 -4.49
CA VAL A 26 -0.90 -11.49 -3.94
C VAL A 26 -1.60 -10.24 -4.48
N LEU A 27 -2.04 -9.36 -3.57
CA LEU A 27 -2.60 -8.06 -3.89
C LEU A 27 -1.58 -6.98 -3.50
N ALA A 28 -0.96 -6.31 -4.48
CA ALA A 28 0.08 -5.33 -4.27
C ALA A 28 -0.46 -3.90 -4.39
N LEU A 29 -0.31 -3.10 -3.34
CA LEU A 29 -0.87 -1.75 -3.19
C LEU A 29 0.23 -0.69 -3.22
N HIS A 30 0.21 0.17 -4.24
CA HIS A 30 1.21 1.23 -4.42
C HIS A 30 1.06 2.39 -3.42
N GLY A 31 2.09 3.19 -3.26
CA GLY A 31 2.08 4.39 -2.41
C GLY A 31 1.42 5.60 -3.08
N THR A 32 1.42 6.73 -2.37
CA THR A 32 0.98 8.03 -2.89
C THR A 32 1.83 8.44 -4.08
N LEU A 33 1.20 9.00 -5.11
CA LEU A 33 1.81 9.44 -6.37
C LEU A 33 2.48 8.31 -7.16
N ALA A 34 2.32 7.07 -6.74
CA ALA A 34 2.90 5.91 -7.39
C ALA A 34 1.89 5.19 -8.32
N GLU A 35 2.34 4.13 -8.94
CA GLU A 35 1.59 3.32 -9.90
C GLU A 35 1.83 1.83 -9.65
N PRO A 36 0.94 0.95 -10.15
CA PRO A 36 1.12 -0.51 -10.09
C PRO A 36 2.47 -1.00 -10.61
N ALA A 37 3.04 -0.29 -11.57
CA ALA A 37 4.34 -0.59 -12.16
C ALA A 37 5.51 -0.61 -11.16
N ALA A 38 5.35 -0.01 -9.96
CA ALA A 38 6.33 -0.10 -8.89
C ALA A 38 6.61 -1.57 -8.47
N PHE A 39 5.66 -2.47 -8.68
CA PHE A 39 5.76 -3.89 -8.30
C PHE A 39 6.22 -4.83 -9.42
N ARG A 40 6.80 -4.30 -10.52
CA ARG A 40 7.24 -5.15 -11.65
C ARG A 40 8.22 -6.24 -11.26
N ALA A 41 9.20 -5.91 -10.42
CA ALA A 41 10.17 -6.89 -9.98
C ALA A 41 9.51 -7.97 -9.12
N LEU A 42 8.66 -7.54 -8.18
CA LEU A 42 7.88 -8.47 -7.34
C LEU A 42 6.98 -9.36 -8.21
N ALA A 43 6.25 -8.79 -9.17
CA ALA A 43 5.37 -9.55 -10.06
C ALA A 43 6.11 -10.60 -10.90
N ARG A 44 7.32 -10.26 -11.37
CA ARG A 44 8.16 -11.19 -12.14
C ARG A 44 8.67 -12.37 -11.30
N ASP A 45 9.05 -12.10 -10.07
CA ASP A 45 9.75 -13.06 -9.21
C ASP A 45 8.81 -13.78 -8.23
N CYS A 46 7.56 -13.34 -8.12
CA CYS A 46 6.55 -13.93 -7.24
C CYS A 46 6.07 -15.28 -7.82
N PRO A 47 6.16 -16.38 -7.04
CA PRO A 47 5.70 -17.69 -7.51
C PRO A 47 4.17 -17.85 -7.49
N VAL A 48 3.46 -16.85 -6.99
CA VAL A 48 2.01 -16.83 -6.84
C VAL A 48 1.44 -15.72 -7.74
N PRO A 49 0.25 -15.90 -8.35
CA PRO A 49 -0.39 -14.84 -9.10
C PRO A 49 -0.45 -13.51 -8.32
N LEU A 50 -0.10 -12.43 -8.98
CA LEU A 50 -0.07 -11.09 -8.40
C LEU A 50 -0.98 -10.16 -9.18
N ILE A 51 -1.77 -9.37 -8.47
CA ILE A 51 -2.55 -8.24 -9.00
C ILE A 51 -2.08 -6.97 -8.31
N ALA A 52 -1.75 -5.95 -9.09
CA ALA A 52 -1.46 -4.61 -8.60
C ALA A 52 -2.50 -3.64 -9.17
N PRO A 53 -3.57 -3.30 -8.45
CA PRO A 53 -4.62 -2.42 -8.95
C PRO A 53 -4.14 -0.97 -9.01
N PHE A 54 -4.71 -0.22 -9.95
CA PHE A 54 -4.68 1.23 -9.89
C PHE A 54 -5.88 1.70 -9.04
N TYR A 55 -5.63 2.48 -7.99
CA TYR A 55 -6.66 2.94 -7.07
C TYR A 55 -6.37 4.36 -6.58
N GLY A 56 -7.39 5.00 -6.02
CA GLY A 56 -7.26 6.29 -5.34
C GLY A 56 -6.60 7.38 -6.20
N ARG A 57 -6.75 7.33 -7.54
CA ARG A 57 -6.09 8.27 -8.45
C ARG A 57 -4.59 8.39 -8.17
N ARG A 58 -3.85 7.30 -8.28
CA ARG A 58 -2.43 7.19 -7.92
C ARG A 58 -2.20 7.32 -6.40
N GLY A 59 -3.16 6.88 -5.58
CA GLY A 59 -3.06 6.98 -4.14
C GLY A 59 -3.10 8.42 -3.61
N THR A 60 -3.71 9.36 -4.34
CA THR A 60 -3.86 10.77 -3.91
C THR A 60 -5.20 11.06 -3.24
N ALA A 61 -6.15 10.14 -3.34
CA ALA A 61 -7.44 10.23 -2.65
C ALA A 61 -7.29 9.97 -1.14
N PRO A 62 -8.32 10.33 -0.32
CA PRO A 62 -8.35 10.01 1.09
C PRO A 62 -8.15 8.52 1.38
N ALA A 63 -7.56 8.20 2.54
CA ALA A 63 -7.24 6.82 2.91
C ALA A 63 -8.49 5.93 3.01
N ASP A 64 -9.60 6.45 3.51
CA ASP A 64 -10.88 5.75 3.62
C ASP A 64 -11.49 5.43 2.24
N VAL A 65 -11.39 6.37 1.28
CA VAL A 65 -11.83 6.17 -0.11
C VAL A 65 -10.99 5.07 -0.76
N CYS A 66 -9.66 5.14 -0.62
CA CYS A 66 -8.76 4.10 -1.12
C CYS A 66 -9.05 2.74 -0.49
N ALA A 67 -9.27 2.69 0.82
CA ALA A 67 -9.59 1.48 1.55
C ALA A 67 -10.92 0.86 1.10
N ALA A 68 -11.95 1.69 0.82
CA ALA A 68 -13.22 1.23 0.29
C ALA A 68 -13.09 0.62 -1.11
N GLU A 69 -12.28 1.23 -2.00
CA GLU A 69 -11.97 0.66 -3.32
C GLU A 69 -11.29 -0.71 -3.17
N ILE A 70 -10.30 -0.83 -2.28
CA ILE A 70 -9.55 -2.08 -2.09
C ILE A 70 -10.38 -3.15 -1.41
N SER A 71 -11.16 -2.83 -0.37
CA SER A 71 -12.06 -3.80 0.26
C SER A 71 -13.11 -4.32 -0.73
N GLY A 72 -13.68 -3.43 -1.57
CA GLY A 72 -14.56 -3.79 -2.66
C GLY A 72 -13.93 -4.75 -3.66
N LEU A 73 -12.67 -4.48 -4.06
CA LEU A 73 -11.90 -5.37 -4.93
C LEU A 73 -11.71 -6.74 -4.28
N ILE A 74 -11.28 -6.81 -3.02
CA ILE A 74 -11.06 -8.09 -2.32
C ILE A 74 -12.36 -8.91 -2.27
N ARG A 75 -13.50 -8.27 -1.98
CA ARG A 75 -14.81 -8.95 -1.98
C ARG A 75 -15.20 -9.48 -3.35
N SER A 76 -14.87 -8.73 -4.42
CA SER A 76 -15.23 -9.10 -5.80
C SER A 76 -14.35 -10.18 -6.43
N LEU A 77 -13.25 -10.56 -5.78
CA LEU A 77 -12.38 -11.62 -6.29
C LEU A 77 -13.16 -12.96 -6.43
N PRO A 78 -12.86 -13.77 -7.45
CA PRO A 78 -13.51 -15.06 -7.66
C PRO A 78 -13.46 -15.95 -6.39
N HIS A 79 -14.47 -16.79 -6.20
CA HIS A 79 -14.51 -17.71 -5.06
C HIS A 79 -13.36 -18.73 -5.06
N GLN A 80 -12.79 -18.99 -6.23
CA GLN A 80 -11.59 -19.85 -6.38
C GLN A 80 -10.35 -19.24 -5.72
N VAL A 81 -10.32 -17.90 -5.50
CA VAL A 81 -9.29 -17.26 -4.68
C VAL A 81 -9.64 -17.47 -3.22
N THR A 82 -8.96 -18.40 -2.59
CA THR A 82 -9.23 -18.80 -1.19
C THR A 82 -8.36 -18.04 -0.18
N ARG A 83 -7.29 -17.37 -0.64
CA ARG A 83 -6.32 -16.69 0.22
C ARG A 83 -5.72 -15.48 -0.48
N VAL A 84 -5.84 -14.32 0.12
CA VAL A 84 -5.24 -13.07 -0.36
C VAL A 84 -4.12 -12.64 0.59
N ASP A 85 -2.90 -12.49 0.06
CA ASP A 85 -1.79 -11.86 0.77
C ASP A 85 -1.67 -10.41 0.30
N VAL A 86 -1.82 -9.45 1.19
CA VAL A 86 -1.74 -8.02 0.84
C VAL A 86 -0.32 -7.53 1.05
N VAL A 87 0.27 -6.90 0.04
CA VAL A 87 1.58 -6.26 0.10
C VAL A 87 1.40 -4.77 -0.19
N GLY A 88 1.64 -3.91 0.79
CA GLY A 88 1.47 -2.47 0.67
C GLY A 88 2.79 -1.70 0.79
N HIS A 89 3.10 -0.87 -0.20
CA HIS A 89 4.25 0.04 -0.16
C HIS A 89 3.81 1.42 0.34
N SER A 90 4.54 1.98 1.32
CA SER A 90 4.28 3.34 1.81
C SER A 90 2.82 3.52 2.25
N PHE A 91 2.10 4.49 1.70
CA PHE A 91 0.66 4.69 1.89
C PHE A 91 -0.18 3.43 1.59
N GLY A 92 0.24 2.60 0.62
CA GLY A 92 -0.46 1.36 0.27
C GLY A 92 -0.55 0.37 1.43
N GLY A 93 0.41 0.38 2.36
CA GLY A 93 0.31 -0.40 3.59
C GLY A 93 -0.83 0.08 4.48
N LEU A 94 -0.92 1.39 4.72
CA LEU A 94 -2.01 2.00 5.49
C LEU A 94 -3.38 1.71 4.85
N VAL A 95 -3.48 1.83 3.53
CA VAL A 95 -4.71 1.49 2.78
C VAL A 95 -5.08 0.02 2.96
N GLY A 96 -4.10 -0.90 2.85
CA GLY A 96 -4.31 -2.33 3.10
C GLY A 96 -4.83 -2.60 4.51
N LEU A 97 -4.22 -1.98 5.52
CA LEU A 97 -4.65 -2.11 6.92
C LEU A 97 -6.07 -1.54 7.13
N ALA A 98 -6.36 -0.38 6.55
CA ALA A 98 -7.68 0.24 6.63
C ALA A 98 -8.77 -0.59 5.93
N ALA A 99 -8.44 -1.27 4.82
CA ALA A 99 -9.37 -2.16 4.12
C ALA A 99 -9.81 -3.36 4.97
N LEU A 100 -8.99 -3.78 5.96
CA LEU A 100 -9.34 -4.86 6.90
C LEU A 100 -10.45 -4.47 7.90
N ARG A 101 -10.85 -3.20 7.97
CA ARG A 101 -12.04 -2.77 8.73
C ARG A 101 -13.33 -3.37 8.17
N ASP A 102 -13.35 -3.71 6.88
CA ASP A 102 -14.44 -4.46 6.26
C ASP A 102 -14.29 -5.95 6.62
N PRO A 103 -15.21 -6.54 7.42
CA PRO A 103 -15.10 -7.92 7.87
C PRO A 103 -15.13 -8.94 6.72
N ALA A 104 -15.88 -8.63 5.65
CA ALA A 104 -16.00 -9.53 4.49
C ALA A 104 -14.71 -9.52 3.65
N ALA A 105 -14.03 -8.39 3.54
CA ALA A 105 -12.70 -8.32 2.93
C ALA A 105 -11.66 -9.00 3.82
N ARG A 106 -11.67 -8.71 5.14
CA ARG A 106 -10.73 -9.29 6.10
C ARG A 106 -10.79 -10.81 6.12
N ALA A 107 -11.97 -11.41 6.07
CA ALA A 107 -12.13 -12.87 6.05
C ALA A 107 -11.42 -13.57 4.87
N ARG A 108 -11.05 -12.84 3.83
CA ARG A 108 -10.31 -13.35 2.66
C ARG A 108 -8.81 -13.08 2.72
N VAL A 109 -8.38 -12.16 3.59
CA VAL A 109 -6.97 -11.79 3.75
C VAL A 109 -6.29 -12.76 4.71
N HIS A 110 -5.12 -13.24 4.29
CA HIS A 110 -4.32 -14.18 5.09
C HIS A 110 -3.19 -13.49 5.85
N CYS A 111 -2.55 -12.48 5.24
CA CYS A 111 -1.52 -11.68 5.89
C CYS A 111 -1.39 -10.30 5.24
N LEU A 112 -0.75 -9.38 5.94
CA LEU A 112 -0.43 -8.05 5.46
C LEU A 112 1.07 -7.80 5.59
N VAL A 113 1.72 -7.42 4.49
CA VAL A 113 3.14 -7.07 4.44
C VAL A 113 3.28 -5.59 4.08
N GLY A 114 3.93 -4.82 4.93
CA GLY A 114 4.26 -3.42 4.65
C GLY A 114 5.71 -3.27 4.19
N LEU A 115 5.90 -2.60 3.08
CA LEU A 115 7.21 -2.22 2.52
C LEU A 115 7.42 -0.73 2.78
N GLY A 116 8.13 -0.36 3.86
CA GLY A 116 8.24 1.03 4.31
C GLY A 116 6.86 1.66 4.51
N ALA A 117 5.92 0.91 5.06
CA ALA A 117 4.54 1.36 5.19
C ALA A 117 4.39 2.46 6.25
N ALA A 118 3.62 3.48 5.94
CA ALA A 118 3.37 4.60 6.83
C ALA A 118 2.18 4.31 7.75
N TRP A 119 2.32 3.31 8.63
CA TRP A 119 1.23 2.86 9.50
C TRP A 119 0.68 3.94 10.43
N ARG A 120 1.55 4.88 10.86
CA ARG A 120 1.26 5.96 11.81
C ARG A 120 1.46 7.37 11.23
N GLY A 121 1.47 7.50 9.90
CA GLY A 121 1.78 8.76 9.24
C GLY A 121 3.27 9.00 9.09
N THR A 122 3.67 10.19 8.68
CA THR A 122 5.09 10.49 8.36
C THR A 122 5.69 11.60 9.19
N ASP A 123 4.90 12.55 9.69
CA ASP A 123 5.36 13.75 10.40
C ASP A 123 6.51 14.47 9.63
N ASN A 124 6.40 14.55 8.31
CA ASN A 124 7.45 15.07 7.44
C ASN A 124 7.48 16.60 7.35
N GLY A 125 6.73 17.29 8.21
CA GLY A 125 6.86 18.74 8.39
C GLY A 125 6.35 19.56 7.21
N THR A 126 5.22 19.20 6.61
CA THR A 126 4.53 20.07 5.64
C THR A 126 3.86 21.28 6.33
N TRP A 127 3.93 21.35 7.65
CA TRP A 127 3.34 22.40 8.49
C TRP A 127 3.73 23.84 8.10
N TYR A 128 4.86 24.05 7.41
CA TYR A 128 5.29 25.34 6.89
C TYR A 128 4.70 25.65 5.50
N ARG A 129 3.93 24.74 4.90
CA ARG A 129 3.25 24.98 3.61
C ARG A 129 1.74 24.92 3.82
N PRO A 130 0.97 25.82 3.18
CA PRO A 130 -0.48 25.78 3.30
C PRO A 130 -1.05 24.42 2.84
N GLU A 131 -1.82 23.75 3.70
CA GLU A 131 -2.43 22.45 3.37
C GLU A 131 -3.23 22.47 2.07
N TRP A 132 -3.96 23.56 1.81
CA TRP A 132 -4.73 23.68 0.57
C TRP A 132 -3.86 23.56 -0.68
N LEU A 133 -2.62 24.05 -0.62
CA LEU A 133 -1.66 23.98 -1.73
C LEU A 133 -1.13 22.56 -1.88
N ILE A 134 -0.79 21.89 -0.78
CA ILE A 134 -0.36 20.49 -0.79
C ILE A 134 -1.48 19.60 -1.31
N ARG A 135 -2.70 19.79 -0.80
CA ARG A 135 -3.90 19.08 -1.23
C ARG A 135 -4.18 19.26 -2.72
N ALA A 136 -4.00 20.47 -3.24
CA ALA A 136 -4.20 20.77 -4.67
C ALA A 136 -3.14 20.13 -5.57
N ILE A 137 -1.88 20.08 -5.14
CA ILE A 137 -0.76 19.56 -5.94
C ILE A 137 -0.62 18.05 -5.78
N ALA A 138 -0.52 17.57 -4.55
CA ALA A 138 -0.11 16.21 -4.23
C ALA A 138 -1.27 15.30 -3.78
N GLY A 139 -2.36 15.86 -3.28
CA GLY A 139 -3.57 15.12 -2.91
C GLY A 139 -3.83 15.06 -1.41
N GLU A 140 -5.01 14.53 -1.06
CA GLU A 140 -5.49 14.42 0.31
C GLU A 140 -4.64 13.47 1.13
N SER A 141 -4.24 12.34 0.55
CA SER A 141 -3.46 11.32 1.23
C SER A 141 -2.14 11.83 1.81
N ILE A 142 -1.48 12.80 1.17
CA ILE A 142 -0.25 13.40 1.71
C ILE A 142 -0.56 14.26 2.94
N VAL A 143 -1.66 15.00 2.91
CA VAL A 143 -2.10 15.79 4.06
C VAL A 143 -2.44 14.87 5.24
N GLU A 144 -3.17 13.78 4.99
CA GLU A 144 -3.50 12.80 6.03
C GLU A 144 -2.24 12.13 6.60
N LEU A 145 -1.27 11.77 5.76
CA LEU A 145 -0.03 11.14 6.19
C LEU A 145 0.86 12.07 7.03
N ASP A 146 0.78 13.38 6.80
CA ASP A 146 1.59 14.35 7.55
C ASP A 146 1.12 14.56 8.99
N HIS A 147 -0.02 13.99 9.36
CA HIS A 147 -0.53 14.00 10.73
C HIS A 147 -0.28 12.63 11.37
N PRO A 148 0.16 12.61 12.65
CA PRO A 148 0.29 11.36 13.38
C PRO A 148 -1.04 10.62 13.44
N ILE A 149 -1.06 9.39 12.94
CA ILE A 149 -2.22 8.52 13.03
C ILE A 149 -2.19 7.86 14.40
N PRO A 150 -3.29 7.91 15.16
CA PRO A 150 -3.40 7.17 16.41
C PRO A 150 -3.09 5.70 16.20
N GLU A 151 -2.91 4.97 17.27
CA GLU A 151 -2.52 3.57 17.24
C GLU A 151 -3.25 2.80 16.14
N PRO A 152 -2.53 2.20 15.17
CA PRO A 152 -3.15 1.52 14.05
C PRO A 152 -3.96 0.32 14.56
N PRO A 153 -5.10 -0.01 13.94
CA PRO A 153 -5.91 -1.14 14.38
C PRO A 153 -5.09 -2.43 14.35
N HIS A 154 -5.26 -3.23 15.40
CA HIS A 154 -4.70 -4.57 15.51
C HIS A 154 -5.75 -5.61 15.18
N TYR A 155 -5.36 -6.63 14.42
CA TYR A 155 -6.21 -7.78 14.09
C TYR A 155 -5.47 -9.06 14.43
N ASP A 156 -5.92 -9.77 15.47
CA ASP A 156 -5.27 -11.00 15.97
C ASP A 156 -5.26 -12.13 14.92
N ASP A 157 -6.22 -12.11 14.02
CA ASP A 157 -6.39 -13.07 12.93
C ASP A 157 -5.54 -12.79 11.69
N ILE A 158 -4.92 -11.59 11.60
CA ILE A 158 -4.12 -11.19 10.43
C ILE A 158 -2.67 -10.92 10.83
N PRO A 159 -1.73 -11.81 10.52
CA PRO A 159 -0.32 -11.55 10.72
C PRO A 159 0.17 -10.35 9.92
N VAL A 160 0.83 -9.40 10.59
CA VAL A 160 1.45 -8.24 9.94
C VAL A 160 2.97 -8.38 9.97
N THR A 161 3.60 -8.12 8.82
CA THR A 161 5.06 -8.04 8.72
C THR A 161 5.47 -6.71 8.11
N SER A 162 6.34 -5.97 8.77
CA SER A 162 6.91 -4.72 8.27
C SER A 162 8.33 -4.96 7.76
N ILE A 163 8.57 -4.69 6.48
CA ILE A 163 9.91 -4.66 5.88
C ILE A 163 10.29 -3.18 5.76
N ILE A 164 11.28 -2.78 6.52
CA ILE A 164 11.70 -1.39 6.64
C ILE A 164 13.15 -1.22 6.21
N SER A 165 13.50 -0.02 5.76
CA SER A 165 14.89 0.31 5.48
C SER A 165 15.48 1.19 6.58
N THR A 166 16.70 0.88 7.00
CA THR A 166 17.44 1.70 7.98
C THR A 166 17.83 3.07 7.41
N THR A 167 17.79 3.23 6.10
CA THR A 167 18.11 4.48 5.38
C THR A 167 16.89 5.15 4.75
N ASP A 168 15.69 4.73 5.11
CA ASP A 168 14.45 5.36 4.66
C ASP A 168 14.35 6.79 5.21
N ARG A 169 14.23 7.76 4.29
CA ARG A 169 14.10 9.19 4.62
C ARG A 169 12.69 9.72 4.34
N VAL A 170 11.79 8.87 3.88
CA VAL A 170 10.42 9.24 3.53
C VAL A 170 9.47 8.85 4.66
N VAL A 171 9.57 7.62 5.13
CA VAL A 171 8.76 7.13 6.25
C VAL A 171 9.68 6.80 7.41
N PRO A 172 9.53 7.47 8.55
CA PRO A 172 10.37 7.21 9.73
C PRO A 172 10.11 5.82 10.29
N ALA A 173 11.15 5.21 10.88
CA ALA A 173 11.08 3.84 11.41
C ALA A 173 9.92 3.62 12.39
N TRP A 174 9.67 4.59 13.29
CA TRP A 174 8.58 4.51 14.26
C TRP A 174 7.19 4.36 13.61
N SER A 175 7.02 4.95 12.42
CA SER A 175 5.77 4.82 11.66
C SER A 175 5.67 3.49 10.92
N SER A 176 6.80 2.96 10.45
CA SER A 176 6.85 1.73 9.64
C SER A 176 6.87 0.44 10.47
N GLU A 177 7.01 0.51 11.79
CA GLU A 177 7.10 -0.66 12.66
C GLU A 177 5.70 -1.10 13.13
N LEU A 178 5.23 -2.23 12.59
CA LEU A 178 3.99 -2.90 13.02
C LEU A 178 4.16 -4.42 12.86
N GLY A 179 3.76 -5.19 13.86
CA GLY A 179 3.87 -6.63 13.87
C GLY A 179 5.32 -7.12 13.83
N ARG A 180 5.63 -8.13 13.00
CA ARG A 180 7.01 -8.62 12.80
C ARG A 180 7.80 -7.63 11.96
N VAL A 181 8.97 -7.21 12.43
CA VAL A 181 9.82 -6.23 11.73
C VAL A 181 11.05 -6.90 11.12
N ILE A 182 11.27 -6.67 9.83
CA ILE A 182 12.48 -7.06 9.08
C ILE A 182 13.17 -5.77 8.62
N ARG A 183 14.45 -5.61 8.93
CA ARG A 183 15.25 -4.43 8.58
C ARG A 183 16.19 -4.74 7.42
N LEU A 184 16.20 -3.86 6.42
CA LEU A 184 17.11 -3.90 5.29
C LEU A 184 18.04 -2.68 5.36
N ASP A 185 19.31 -2.88 5.04
CA ASP A 185 20.27 -1.79 5.01
C ASP A 185 20.48 -1.26 3.60
N GLY A 186 20.64 0.07 3.48
CA GLY A 186 21.04 0.73 2.25
C GLY A 186 20.00 0.72 1.12
N VAL A 187 18.75 0.37 1.40
CA VAL A 187 17.65 0.37 0.43
C VAL A 187 16.89 1.69 0.52
N ARG A 188 16.72 2.40 -0.58
CA ARG A 188 15.89 3.61 -0.59
C ARG A 188 14.41 3.26 -0.52
N HIS A 189 13.60 4.18 0.00
CA HIS A 189 12.14 4.00 0.13
C HIS A 189 11.48 3.46 -1.16
N ASN A 190 11.74 4.10 -2.30
CA ASN A 190 11.13 3.74 -3.58
C ASN A 190 11.72 2.44 -4.20
N GLU A 191 12.80 1.91 -3.64
CA GLU A 191 13.40 0.66 -4.08
C GLU A 191 12.83 -0.55 -3.37
N LEU A 192 12.16 -0.37 -2.22
CA LEU A 192 11.60 -1.46 -1.43
C LEU A 192 10.67 -2.40 -2.23
N PRO A 193 9.75 -1.90 -3.10
CA PRO A 193 8.91 -2.78 -3.91
C PRO A 193 9.65 -3.53 -5.02
N GLN A 194 10.88 -3.12 -5.31
CA GLN A 194 11.72 -3.68 -6.39
C GLN A 194 12.74 -4.70 -5.87
N ARG A 195 12.93 -4.79 -4.55
CA ARG A 195 13.84 -5.75 -3.93
C ARG A 195 13.14 -7.08 -3.72
N THR A 196 13.56 -8.09 -4.47
CA THR A 196 13.01 -9.46 -4.41
C THR A 196 14.01 -10.47 -3.85
N ARG A 197 15.23 -10.01 -3.49
CA ARG A 197 16.30 -10.81 -2.89
C ARG A 197 17.03 -10.00 -1.82
#